data_ae0f07a7e95e976b8a7b81f874467402
#
_entry.id   ae0f07a7e95e976b8a7b81f874467402
#
_cell.length_a   1.000
_cell.length_b   1.000
_cell.length_c   1.000
_cell.angle_alpha   90.00
_cell.angle_beta   90.00
_cell.angle_gamma   90.00
#
_symmetry.space_group_name_H-M   'P 1'
#
loop_
_entity.id
_entity.type
_entity.pdbx_description
1 polymer ?
#
loop_
_entity_poly.entity_id
_entity_poly.type
_entity_poly.pdbx_seq_one_letter_code
_entity_poly.pdbx_strand_id
1 'polypeptide(L)'
;MVIDPQVDFMSSKGLAWPVVGESVTEHKVVPNLVRLFEESKKAGITVAISPHYYYHWDHTWKIQAPLEIFQHKIGIFDRKGPLSLDGFQRSGADFMPEFKKYIEDGQTIICSPHKLYGPQANDLPLQLRKQRVDQIILAGMLANMCVESHLREFLELGFEVAIVRDAVAAPKIPEGDGYLSALINFRYMANGLWTTDETVDMLRQKV
;
A
#
# COMPACT_ATOMS: atom_id res chain seq x y z
N MET A 1 7.49 -3.67 -2.89
CA MET A 1 6.38 -2.75 -3.26
C MET A 1 5.54 -2.45 -2.06
N VAL A 2 5.13 -1.19 -1.87
CA VAL A 2 4.25 -0.79 -0.76
C VAL A 2 3.03 -0.04 -1.29
N ILE A 3 1.85 -0.48 -0.85
CA ILE A 3 0.56 0.10 -1.20
C ILE A 3 0.14 1.05 -0.09
N ASP A 4 -0.29 2.25 -0.46
CA ASP A 4 -0.85 3.28 0.43
C ASP A 4 -0.01 3.58 1.70
N PRO A 5 1.30 3.89 1.58
CA PRO A 5 2.14 4.19 2.74
C PRO A 5 1.89 5.61 3.30
N GLN A 6 0.62 5.97 3.45
CA GLN A 6 0.14 7.32 3.67
C GLN A 6 -0.30 7.54 5.13
N VAL A 7 -0.20 8.79 5.56
CA VAL A 7 -0.52 9.25 6.93
C VAL A 7 -1.94 8.86 7.33
N ASP A 8 -2.92 8.97 6.43
CA ASP A 8 -4.31 8.65 6.72
C ASP A 8 -4.55 7.22 7.19
N PHE A 9 -3.73 6.26 6.73
CA PHE A 9 -3.83 4.87 7.19
C PHE A 9 -2.93 4.54 8.38
N MET A 10 -1.72 5.12 8.42
CA MET A 10 -0.65 4.57 9.26
C MET A 10 -0.28 5.45 10.45
N SER A 11 -0.83 6.68 10.53
CA SER A 11 -0.61 7.60 11.64
C SER A 11 -1.80 7.63 12.59
N SER A 12 -1.53 7.77 13.90
CA SER A 12 -2.58 8.00 14.90
C SER A 12 -3.37 9.31 14.67
N LYS A 13 -2.91 10.16 13.77
CA LYS A 13 -3.59 11.39 13.33
C LYS A 13 -4.34 11.21 12.01
N GLY A 14 -4.21 10.06 11.37
CA GLY A 14 -4.85 9.75 10.08
C GLY A 14 -6.35 9.53 10.21
N LEU A 15 -7.08 9.84 9.15
CA LEU A 15 -8.54 9.78 9.14
C LEU A 15 -9.10 8.35 9.22
N ALA A 16 -8.33 7.35 8.76
CA ALA A 16 -8.71 5.94 8.89
C ALA A 16 -8.27 5.30 10.23
N TRP A 17 -7.44 5.98 11.03
CA TRP A 17 -6.89 5.42 12.26
C TRP A 17 -7.95 4.83 13.22
N PRO A 18 -9.12 5.46 13.44
CA PRO A 18 -10.15 4.87 14.30
C PRO A 18 -10.61 3.48 13.87
N VAL A 19 -10.42 3.12 12.61
CA VAL A 19 -10.88 1.86 12.02
C VAL A 19 -9.75 0.84 11.87
N VAL A 20 -8.52 1.30 11.60
CA VAL A 20 -7.39 0.40 11.26
C VAL A 20 -6.26 0.42 12.28
N GLY A 21 -6.21 1.40 13.18
CA GLY A 21 -5.06 1.67 14.05
C GLY A 21 -4.73 0.53 15.01
N GLU A 22 -5.74 -0.21 15.48
CA GLU A 22 -5.53 -1.41 16.29
C GLU A 22 -4.71 -2.44 15.49
N SER A 23 -5.15 -2.79 14.29
CA SER A 23 -4.46 -3.77 13.44
C SER A 23 -3.07 -3.30 13.00
N VAL A 24 -2.91 -2.00 12.65
CA VAL A 24 -1.59 -1.42 12.34
C VAL A 24 -0.62 -1.56 13.51
N THR A 25 -1.10 -1.36 14.73
CA THR A 25 -0.29 -1.46 15.96
C THR A 25 0.02 -2.92 16.30
N GLU A 26 -0.97 -3.79 16.28
CA GLU A 26 -0.85 -5.22 16.58
C GLU A 26 0.20 -5.88 15.68
N HIS A 27 0.15 -5.61 14.38
CA HIS A 27 1.08 -6.20 13.41
C HIS A 27 2.37 -5.41 13.22
N LYS A 28 2.56 -4.30 13.97
CA LYS A 28 3.76 -3.46 13.89
C LYS A 28 4.06 -2.99 12.46
N VAL A 29 3.01 -2.66 11.69
CA VAL A 29 3.13 -2.39 10.25
C VAL A 29 4.15 -1.30 9.94
N VAL A 30 4.11 -0.16 10.65
CA VAL A 30 5.03 0.96 10.40
C VAL A 30 6.49 0.58 10.63
N PRO A 31 6.91 0.05 11.80
CA PRO A 31 8.31 -0.37 11.98
C PRO A 31 8.73 -1.50 11.04
N ASN A 32 7.86 -2.40 10.67
CA ASN A 32 8.15 -3.47 9.72
C ASN A 32 8.38 -2.89 8.32
N LEU A 33 7.56 -1.95 7.87
CA LEU A 33 7.78 -1.26 6.60
C LEU A 33 9.09 -0.46 6.57
N VAL A 34 9.48 0.20 7.67
CA VAL A 34 10.78 0.88 7.76
C VAL A 34 11.92 -0.12 7.50
N ARG A 35 11.88 -1.29 8.15
CA ARG A 35 12.89 -2.35 7.96
C ARG A 35 12.93 -2.86 6.52
N LEU A 36 11.76 -3.09 5.93
CA LEU A 36 11.66 -3.53 4.53
C LEU A 36 12.23 -2.50 3.55
N PHE A 37 11.90 -1.22 3.73
CA PHE A 37 12.49 -0.15 2.93
C PHE A 37 14.00 -0.11 3.06
N GLU A 38 14.50 -0.10 4.29
CA GLU A 38 15.93 -0.02 4.59
C GLU A 38 16.70 -1.17 3.95
N GLU A 39 16.28 -2.41 4.17
CA GLU A 39 17.00 -3.58 3.65
C GLU A 39 16.84 -3.72 2.13
N SER A 40 15.69 -3.35 1.57
CA SER A 40 15.51 -3.31 0.10
C SER A 40 16.49 -2.33 -0.56
N LYS A 41 16.67 -1.13 0.02
CA LYS A 41 17.62 -0.15 -0.49
C LYS A 41 19.08 -0.61 -0.36
N LYS A 42 19.45 -1.21 0.77
CA LYS A 42 20.79 -1.80 0.96
C LYS A 42 21.08 -2.92 -0.05
N ALA A 43 20.09 -3.74 -0.34
CA ALA A 43 20.19 -4.85 -1.30
C ALA A 43 20.10 -4.40 -2.77
N GLY A 44 19.96 -3.11 -3.05
CA GLY A 44 19.80 -2.60 -4.43
C GLY A 44 18.52 -3.07 -5.10
N ILE A 45 17.48 -3.47 -4.34
CA ILE A 45 16.20 -3.92 -4.86
C ILE A 45 15.34 -2.71 -5.23
N THR A 46 14.72 -2.76 -6.42
CA THR A 46 13.78 -1.73 -6.87
C THR A 46 12.61 -1.60 -5.90
N VAL A 47 12.39 -0.39 -5.40
CA VAL A 47 11.25 -0.04 -4.57
C VAL A 47 10.18 0.64 -5.42
N ALA A 48 8.92 0.25 -5.23
CA ALA A 48 7.78 0.87 -5.91
C ALA A 48 6.64 1.17 -4.92
N ILE A 49 5.96 2.28 -5.15
CA ILE A 49 4.85 2.79 -4.33
C ILE A 49 3.61 2.94 -5.21
N SER A 50 2.49 2.41 -4.74
CA SER A 50 1.16 2.63 -5.31
C SER A 50 0.35 3.48 -4.33
N PRO A 51 0.26 4.81 -4.52
CA PRO A 51 -0.48 5.68 -3.62
C PRO A 51 -1.95 5.77 -3.99
N HIS A 52 -2.79 6.12 -3.02
CA HIS A 52 -4.20 6.42 -3.21
C HIS A 52 -4.43 7.92 -3.07
N TYR A 53 -4.99 8.57 -4.09
CA TYR A 53 -5.39 9.98 -4.02
C TYR A 53 -6.76 10.20 -4.62
N TYR A 54 -7.57 11.03 -3.94
CA TYR A 54 -8.78 11.63 -4.50
C TYR A 54 -8.53 13.08 -4.86
N TYR A 55 -9.17 13.52 -5.95
CA TYR A 55 -9.16 14.91 -6.42
C TYR A 55 -10.58 15.48 -6.36
N HIS A 56 -10.70 16.80 -6.53
CA HIS A 56 -11.97 17.49 -6.38
C HIS A 56 -13.13 16.85 -7.16
N TRP A 57 -12.91 16.45 -8.40
CA TRP A 57 -13.97 15.83 -9.20
C TRP A 57 -14.28 14.39 -8.88
N ASP A 58 -13.41 13.67 -8.22
CA ASP A 58 -13.70 12.31 -7.76
C ASP A 58 -14.88 12.33 -6.77
N HIS A 59 -14.99 13.39 -5.96
CA HIS A 59 -16.13 13.62 -5.07
C HIS A 59 -17.46 13.89 -5.80
N THR A 60 -17.45 14.12 -7.10
CA THR A 60 -18.64 14.33 -7.92
C THR A 60 -19.14 13.07 -8.62
N TRP A 61 -18.52 11.92 -8.39
CA TRP A 61 -18.92 10.66 -9.01
C TRP A 61 -20.38 10.33 -8.74
N LYS A 62 -21.08 9.91 -9.80
CA LYS A 62 -22.52 9.59 -9.74
C LYS A 62 -22.79 8.16 -9.31
N ILE A 63 -21.78 7.27 -9.46
CA ILE A 63 -21.86 5.87 -9.07
C ILE A 63 -20.75 5.64 -8.04
N GLN A 64 -21.12 5.29 -6.82
CA GLN A 64 -20.20 5.08 -5.73
C GLN A 64 -20.65 3.90 -4.88
N ALA A 65 -19.70 3.08 -4.46
CA ALA A 65 -19.90 2.02 -3.47
C ALA A 65 -19.87 2.59 -2.04
N PRO A 66 -20.34 1.85 -1.03
CA PRO A 66 -20.38 2.34 0.36
C PRO A 66 -19.04 2.85 0.89
N LEU A 67 -17.92 2.16 0.55
CA LEU A 67 -16.59 2.59 0.99
C LEU A 67 -16.18 3.93 0.36
N GLU A 68 -16.44 4.13 -0.93
CA GLU A 68 -16.12 5.39 -1.63
C GLU A 68 -16.91 6.56 -1.03
N ILE A 69 -18.21 6.35 -0.76
CA ILE A 69 -19.06 7.34 -0.10
C ILE A 69 -18.48 7.71 1.27
N PHE A 70 -18.06 6.71 2.05
CA PHE A 70 -17.45 6.93 3.35
C PHE A 70 -16.13 7.70 3.23
N GLN A 71 -15.24 7.27 2.33
CA GLN A 71 -13.94 7.90 2.10
C GLN A 71 -14.08 9.35 1.66
N HIS A 72 -14.96 9.63 0.70
CA HIS A 72 -15.25 11.00 0.25
C HIS A 72 -15.84 11.86 1.38
N LYS A 73 -16.74 11.30 2.20
CA LYS A 73 -17.36 12.03 3.32
C LYS A 73 -16.34 12.49 4.36
N ILE A 74 -15.30 11.69 4.63
CA ILE A 74 -14.28 12.05 5.61
C ILE A 74 -13.09 12.80 4.99
N GLY A 75 -13.00 12.89 3.65
CA GLY A 75 -11.90 13.57 2.94
C GLY A 75 -10.56 12.84 3.00
N ILE A 76 -10.58 11.51 3.11
CA ILE A 76 -9.36 10.70 3.17
C ILE A 76 -8.60 10.77 1.84
N PHE A 77 -7.28 10.88 1.88
CA PHE A 77 -6.38 10.95 0.71
C PHE A 77 -6.63 12.12 -0.24
N ASP A 78 -7.33 13.14 0.21
CA ASP A 78 -7.67 14.28 -0.63
C ASP A 78 -6.44 15.09 -1.03
N ARG A 79 -6.36 15.42 -2.30
CA ARG A 79 -5.43 16.37 -2.89
C ARG A 79 -6.17 17.36 -3.78
N LYS A 80 -5.66 18.60 -3.87
CA LYS A 80 -6.26 19.63 -4.74
C LYS A 80 -6.32 19.24 -6.21
N GLY A 81 -5.32 18.49 -6.68
CA GLY A 81 -5.26 18.03 -8.06
C GLY A 81 -3.93 17.35 -8.37
N PRO A 82 -3.82 16.69 -9.52
CA PRO A 82 -2.64 15.92 -9.90
C PRO A 82 -1.36 16.77 -10.06
N LEU A 83 -1.52 18.04 -10.44
CA LEU A 83 -0.41 18.97 -10.70
C LEU A 83 -0.18 19.95 -9.54
N SER A 84 -0.92 19.85 -8.43
CA SER A 84 -0.78 20.75 -7.28
C SER A 84 -0.22 20.01 -6.07
N LEU A 85 0.76 20.63 -5.43
CA LEU A 85 1.28 20.22 -4.12
C LEU A 85 0.74 21.09 -2.97
N ASP A 86 -0.17 22.00 -3.27
CA ASP A 86 -0.75 22.88 -2.25
C ASP A 86 -1.50 22.08 -1.20
N GLY A 87 -1.11 22.26 0.06
CA GLY A 87 -1.69 21.58 1.21
C GLY A 87 -1.39 20.07 1.27
N PHE A 88 -0.56 19.53 0.36
CA PHE A 88 -0.21 18.12 0.36
C PHE A 88 0.76 17.75 1.50
N GLN A 89 1.81 18.56 1.69
CA GLN A 89 2.82 18.28 2.71
C GLN A 89 2.19 18.23 4.11
N ARG A 90 2.44 17.14 4.84
CA ARG A 90 1.90 16.84 6.17
C ARG A 90 0.38 16.65 6.22
N SER A 91 -0.29 16.53 5.08
CA SER A 91 -1.69 16.11 5.03
C SER A 91 -1.85 14.61 5.29
N GLY A 92 -3.08 14.15 5.41
CA GLY A 92 -3.39 12.71 5.49
C GLY A 92 -2.98 11.95 4.24
N ALA A 93 -3.04 12.61 3.07
CA ALA A 93 -2.64 12.05 1.79
C ALA A 93 -1.11 11.94 1.61
N ASP A 94 -0.32 12.66 2.40
CA ASP A 94 1.14 12.61 2.33
C ASP A 94 1.70 11.26 2.81
N PHE A 95 2.89 10.91 2.39
CA PHE A 95 3.58 9.72 2.89
C PHE A 95 3.94 9.86 4.36
N MET A 96 3.97 8.73 5.07
CA MET A 96 4.45 8.70 6.46
C MET A 96 5.86 9.31 6.54
N PRO A 97 6.12 10.19 7.52
CA PRO A 97 7.43 10.84 7.67
C PRO A 97 8.59 9.84 7.73
N GLU A 98 8.38 8.69 8.36
CA GLU A 98 9.37 7.63 8.52
C GLU A 98 9.81 7.01 7.18
N PHE A 99 8.93 7.08 6.16
CA PHE A 99 9.17 6.46 4.86
C PHE A 99 9.73 7.42 3.82
N LYS A 100 9.57 8.74 3.99
CA LYS A 100 9.91 9.75 2.99
C LYS A 100 11.33 9.65 2.47
N LYS A 101 12.31 9.43 3.35
CA LYS A 101 13.71 9.29 2.95
C LYS A 101 13.99 8.13 2.00
N TYR A 102 13.11 7.13 1.97
CA TYR A 102 13.20 5.98 1.06
C TYR A 102 12.34 6.13 -0.18
N ILE A 103 11.26 6.92 -0.09
CA ILE A 103 10.29 7.12 -1.17
C ILE A 103 10.71 8.30 -2.06
N GLU A 104 11.11 9.42 -1.45
CA GLU A 104 11.43 10.67 -2.14
C GLU A 104 12.94 10.77 -2.50
N ASP A 105 13.63 9.66 -2.65
CA ASP A 105 15.06 9.57 -2.90
C ASP A 105 15.45 9.68 -4.39
N GLY A 106 14.47 9.87 -5.27
CA GLY A 106 14.68 9.94 -6.71
C GLY A 106 14.98 8.59 -7.40
N GLN A 107 14.99 7.48 -6.66
CA GLN A 107 15.23 6.13 -7.17
C GLN A 107 14.02 5.21 -7.03
N THR A 108 13.08 5.56 -6.17
CA THR A 108 11.84 4.81 -5.94
C THR A 108 10.83 5.12 -7.04
N ILE A 109 10.20 4.10 -7.59
CA ILE A 109 9.08 4.26 -8.51
C ILE A 109 7.87 4.71 -7.70
N ILE A 110 7.38 5.92 -7.94
CA ILE A 110 6.10 6.40 -7.42
C ILE A 110 5.16 6.46 -8.61
N CYS A 111 4.24 5.51 -8.70
CA CYS A 111 3.31 5.48 -9.82
C CYS A 111 2.17 6.49 -9.67
N SER A 112 1.42 6.70 -10.75
CA SER A 112 0.16 7.42 -10.69
C SER A 112 -0.77 6.79 -9.66
N PRO A 113 -1.63 7.57 -8.99
CA PRO A 113 -2.48 7.02 -7.93
C PRO A 113 -3.50 6.03 -8.48
N HIS A 114 -3.73 4.96 -7.75
CA HIS A 114 -4.95 4.19 -7.94
C HIS A 114 -6.14 4.91 -7.29
N LYS A 115 -7.36 4.58 -7.71
CA LYS A 115 -8.55 5.31 -7.29
C LYS A 115 -9.47 4.51 -6.37
N LEU A 116 -9.49 3.20 -6.52
CA LEU A 116 -10.31 2.31 -5.70
C LEU A 116 -9.43 1.32 -4.97
N TYR A 117 -9.13 0.18 -5.60
CA TYR A 117 -8.43 -0.89 -4.91
C TYR A 117 -7.15 -1.36 -5.61
N GLY A 118 -7.21 -1.58 -6.90
CA GLY A 118 -6.13 -2.23 -7.65
C GLY A 118 -5.41 -1.29 -8.62
N PRO A 119 -4.36 -1.79 -9.27
CA PRO A 119 -3.52 -0.99 -10.17
C PRO A 119 -4.10 -0.84 -11.59
N GLN A 120 -5.35 -1.24 -11.84
CA GLN A 120 -5.96 -1.20 -13.17
C GLN A 120 -6.03 0.21 -13.77
N ALA A 121 -6.12 1.23 -12.90
CA ALA A 121 -6.23 2.63 -13.31
C ALA A 121 -4.92 3.41 -13.19
N ASN A 122 -3.79 2.76 -12.85
CA ASN A 122 -2.51 3.43 -12.74
C ASN A 122 -1.44 2.81 -13.66
N ASP A 123 -0.27 3.43 -13.72
CA ASP A 123 0.84 3.00 -14.58
C ASP A 123 1.78 1.98 -13.93
N LEU A 124 1.45 1.47 -12.74
CA LEU A 124 2.35 0.59 -11.99
C LEU A 124 2.74 -0.68 -12.76
N PRO A 125 1.81 -1.44 -13.38
CA PRO A 125 2.20 -2.62 -14.15
C PRO A 125 3.15 -2.30 -15.31
N LEU A 126 2.95 -1.16 -15.99
CA LEU A 126 3.83 -0.70 -17.04
C LEU A 126 5.24 -0.40 -16.51
N GLN A 127 5.34 0.33 -15.40
CA GLN A 127 6.63 0.66 -14.77
C GLN A 127 7.41 -0.59 -14.39
N LEU A 128 6.76 -1.57 -13.78
CA LEU A 128 7.38 -2.84 -13.40
C LEU A 128 7.88 -3.63 -14.62
N ARG A 129 7.06 -3.75 -15.67
CA ARG A 129 7.46 -4.45 -16.91
C ARG A 129 8.62 -3.74 -17.62
N LYS A 130 8.66 -2.41 -17.62
CA LYS A 130 9.80 -1.63 -18.17
C LYS A 130 11.09 -1.85 -17.40
N GLN A 131 11.01 -2.13 -16.11
CA GLN A 131 12.15 -2.48 -15.26
C GLN A 131 12.47 -3.99 -15.27
N ARG A 132 11.76 -4.79 -16.08
CA ARG A 132 11.92 -6.26 -16.15
C ARG A 132 11.72 -6.96 -14.79
N VAL A 133 10.79 -6.43 -14.00
CA VAL A 133 10.40 -7.04 -12.74
C VAL A 133 9.43 -8.18 -13.05
N ASP A 134 9.72 -9.38 -12.53
CA ASP A 134 8.86 -10.56 -12.63
C ASP A 134 8.40 -11.04 -11.24
N GLN A 135 9.12 -10.66 -10.19
CA GLN A 135 8.84 -11.05 -8.81
C GLN A 135 8.59 -9.82 -7.93
N ILE A 136 7.54 -9.87 -7.15
CA ILE A 136 7.08 -8.76 -6.31
C ILE A 136 6.96 -9.21 -4.86
N ILE A 137 7.58 -8.48 -3.94
CA ILE A 137 7.30 -8.55 -2.51
C ILE A 137 6.34 -7.41 -2.19
N LEU A 138 5.13 -7.73 -1.71
CA LEU A 138 4.02 -6.79 -1.55
C LEU A 138 3.68 -6.60 -0.07
N ALA A 139 3.52 -5.34 0.34
CA ALA A 139 3.13 -4.91 1.68
C ALA A 139 2.28 -3.63 1.61
N GLY A 140 1.76 -3.16 2.75
CA GLY A 140 1.00 -1.90 2.84
C GLY A 140 -0.45 -2.09 3.26
N MET A 141 -1.34 -1.22 2.82
CA MET A 141 -2.72 -1.09 3.28
C MET A 141 -3.72 -1.17 2.14
N LEU A 142 -4.96 -1.63 2.32
CA LEU A 142 -5.42 -2.51 3.39
C LEU A 142 -5.30 -3.95 2.94
N ALA A 143 -4.99 -4.88 3.85
CA ALA A 143 -4.73 -6.28 3.51
C ALA A 143 -5.84 -6.90 2.65
N ASN A 144 -7.10 -6.80 3.09
CA ASN A 144 -8.28 -7.38 2.44
C ASN A 144 -8.90 -6.50 1.32
N MET A 145 -8.24 -5.42 0.93
CA MET A 145 -8.73 -4.49 -0.11
C MET A 145 -7.62 -4.19 -1.12
N CYS A 146 -6.93 -3.05 -0.98
CA CYS A 146 -5.96 -2.61 -1.99
C CYS A 146 -4.79 -3.58 -2.14
N VAL A 147 -4.25 -4.14 -1.05
CA VAL A 147 -3.17 -5.15 -1.13
C VAL A 147 -3.66 -6.41 -1.86
N GLU A 148 -4.81 -6.94 -1.49
CA GLU A 148 -5.38 -8.13 -2.15
C GLU A 148 -5.73 -7.86 -3.61
N SER A 149 -6.26 -6.67 -3.92
CA SER A 149 -6.59 -6.31 -5.31
C SER A 149 -5.34 -6.20 -6.18
N HIS A 150 -4.25 -5.62 -5.65
CA HIS A 150 -2.96 -5.60 -6.34
C HIS A 150 -2.39 -7.01 -6.52
N LEU A 151 -2.46 -7.86 -5.48
CA LEU A 151 -2.05 -9.27 -5.58
C LEU A 151 -2.75 -9.98 -6.73
N ARG A 152 -4.09 -9.92 -6.77
CA ARG A 152 -4.91 -10.58 -7.81
C ARG A 152 -4.55 -10.10 -9.19
N GLU A 153 -4.48 -8.80 -9.41
CA GLU A 153 -4.13 -8.20 -10.70
C GLU A 153 -2.72 -8.59 -11.15
N PHE A 154 -1.74 -8.56 -10.26
CA PHE A 154 -0.38 -8.94 -10.63
C PHE A 154 -0.24 -10.41 -10.99
N LEU A 155 -0.96 -11.31 -10.31
CA LEU A 155 -0.99 -12.72 -10.67
C LEU A 155 -1.59 -12.92 -12.06
N GLU A 156 -2.70 -12.26 -12.40
CA GLU A 156 -3.32 -12.30 -13.73
C GLU A 156 -2.40 -11.69 -14.82
N LEU A 157 -1.56 -10.72 -14.46
CA LEU A 157 -0.53 -10.15 -15.34
C LEU A 157 0.75 -11.00 -15.42
N GLY A 158 0.80 -12.15 -14.75
CA GLY A 158 1.91 -13.10 -14.82
C GLY A 158 3.12 -12.72 -13.98
N PHE A 159 2.95 -11.97 -12.89
CA PHE A 159 4.00 -11.77 -11.89
C PHE A 159 3.95 -12.87 -10.83
N GLU A 160 5.09 -13.20 -10.25
CA GLU A 160 5.16 -13.92 -8.98
C GLU A 160 5.05 -12.94 -7.83
N VAL A 161 4.12 -13.17 -6.89
CA VAL A 161 3.86 -12.22 -5.80
C VAL A 161 3.93 -12.90 -4.44
N ALA A 162 4.79 -12.39 -3.58
CA ALA A 162 4.81 -12.75 -2.17
C ALA A 162 4.25 -11.59 -1.31
N ILE A 163 3.57 -11.93 -0.22
CA ILE A 163 3.03 -10.97 0.75
C ILE A 163 3.85 -11.00 2.04
N VAL A 164 4.18 -9.84 2.60
CA VAL A 164 4.74 -9.72 3.94
C VAL A 164 3.60 -9.56 4.94
N ARG A 165 3.21 -10.66 5.58
CA ARG A 165 1.97 -10.77 6.37
C ARG A 165 1.90 -9.87 7.62
N ASP A 166 3.04 -9.52 8.21
CA ASP A 166 3.15 -8.62 9.35
C ASP A 166 3.53 -7.17 8.97
N ALA A 167 3.48 -6.86 7.65
CA ALA A 167 3.60 -5.52 7.11
C ALA A 167 2.33 -5.08 6.35
N VAL A 168 1.20 -5.69 6.68
CA VAL A 168 -0.14 -5.35 6.21
C VAL A 168 -1.11 -5.31 7.39
N ALA A 169 -2.21 -4.56 7.26
CA ALA A 169 -3.27 -4.50 8.26
C ALA A 169 -4.64 -4.31 7.61
N ALA A 170 -5.71 -4.58 8.36
CA ALA A 170 -7.08 -4.38 7.89
C ALA A 170 -8.02 -4.09 9.06
N PRO A 171 -9.19 -3.49 8.81
CA PRO A 171 -10.19 -3.22 9.84
C PRO A 171 -10.83 -4.51 10.37
N LYS A 172 -11.25 -4.48 11.63
CA LYS A 172 -12.22 -5.42 12.21
C LYS A 172 -13.60 -4.79 12.14
N ILE A 173 -14.58 -5.55 11.72
CA ILE A 173 -15.99 -5.15 11.63
C ILE A 173 -16.85 -6.22 12.32
N PRO A 174 -18.15 -5.96 12.61
CA PRO A 174 -19.02 -6.94 13.28
C PRO A 174 -19.06 -8.30 12.57
N GLU A 175 -18.94 -8.34 11.26
CA GLU A 175 -18.96 -9.55 10.44
C GLU A 175 -17.66 -10.36 10.54
N GLY A 176 -16.55 -9.76 10.98
CA GLY A 176 -15.29 -10.46 11.14
C GLY A 176 -14.04 -9.59 11.08
N ASP A 177 -12.90 -10.27 11.11
CA ASP A 177 -11.58 -9.68 11.05
C ASP A 177 -11.07 -9.65 9.59
N GLY A 178 -10.92 -8.45 9.04
CA GLY A 178 -10.46 -8.26 7.65
C GLY A 178 -9.01 -8.74 7.43
N TYR A 179 -8.15 -8.69 8.45
CA TYR A 179 -6.79 -9.21 8.35
C TYR A 179 -6.78 -10.74 8.24
N LEU A 180 -7.54 -11.44 9.08
CA LEU A 180 -7.65 -12.90 9.00
C LEU A 180 -8.29 -13.34 7.69
N SER A 181 -9.30 -12.62 7.21
CA SER A 181 -9.91 -12.84 5.89
C SER A 181 -8.87 -12.75 4.76
N ALA A 182 -8.05 -11.69 4.78
CA ALA A 182 -6.97 -11.53 3.81
C ALA A 182 -5.93 -12.66 3.88
N LEU A 183 -5.52 -13.08 5.08
CA LEU A 183 -4.55 -14.17 5.25
C LEU A 183 -5.04 -15.49 4.64
N ILE A 184 -6.34 -15.79 4.74
CA ILE A 184 -6.93 -16.97 4.10
C ILE A 184 -6.72 -16.89 2.59
N ASN A 185 -7.07 -15.75 1.98
CA ASN A 185 -6.92 -15.54 0.56
C ASN A 185 -5.44 -15.57 0.11
N PHE A 186 -4.56 -14.93 0.87
CA PHE A 186 -3.12 -14.92 0.58
C PHE A 186 -2.51 -16.31 0.57
N ARG A 187 -2.92 -17.20 1.48
CA ARG A 187 -2.45 -18.59 1.52
C ARG A 187 -2.79 -19.37 0.26
N TYR A 188 -3.91 -19.05 -0.39
CA TYR A 188 -4.31 -19.71 -1.63
C TYR A 188 -3.67 -19.09 -2.87
N MET A 189 -3.40 -17.78 -2.85
CA MET A 189 -3.05 -17.06 -4.07
C MET A 189 -1.57 -16.68 -4.17
N ALA A 190 -0.96 -16.22 -3.05
CA ALA A 190 0.39 -15.70 -3.09
C ALA A 190 1.43 -16.81 -3.28
N ASN A 191 2.48 -16.53 -4.07
CA ASN A 191 3.62 -17.41 -4.25
C ASN A 191 4.46 -17.56 -2.96
N GLY A 192 4.34 -16.60 -2.03
CA GLY A 192 4.94 -16.63 -0.71
C GLY A 192 4.14 -15.81 0.29
N LEU A 193 4.10 -16.27 1.55
CA LEU A 193 3.47 -15.55 2.66
C LEU A 193 4.47 -15.53 3.81
N TRP A 194 5.25 -14.45 3.87
CA TRP A 194 6.42 -14.32 4.74
C TRP A 194 6.20 -13.31 5.86
N THR A 195 7.02 -13.40 6.90
CA THR A 195 7.20 -12.35 7.90
C THR A 195 8.21 -11.31 7.41
N THR A 196 8.25 -10.17 8.08
CA THR A 196 9.30 -9.17 7.86
C THR A 196 10.68 -9.75 8.12
N ASP A 197 10.85 -10.58 9.17
CA ASP A 197 12.15 -11.20 9.47
C ASP A 197 12.61 -12.13 8.35
N GLU A 198 11.75 -13.04 7.90
CA GLU A 198 12.04 -13.94 6.76
C GLU A 198 12.39 -13.14 5.49
N THR A 199 11.66 -12.07 5.24
CA THR A 199 11.91 -11.21 4.07
C THR A 199 13.23 -10.48 4.16
N VAL A 200 13.55 -9.91 5.31
CA VAL A 200 14.82 -9.22 5.57
C VAL A 200 16.01 -10.17 5.42
N ASP A 201 15.89 -11.39 5.95
CA ASP A 201 16.96 -12.40 5.83
C ASP A 201 17.20 -12.80 4.37
N MET A 202 16.13 -12.95 3.57
CA MET A 202 16.25 -13.21 2.12
C MET A 202 16.90 -12.03 1.36
N LEU A 203 16.55 -10.79 1.71
CA LEU A 203 17.15 -9.61 1.08
C LEU A 203 18.65 -9.50 1.38
N ARG A 204 19.08 -9.81 2.59
CA ARG A 204 20.48 -9.79 3.00
C ARG A 204 21.34 -10.86 2.32
N GLN A 205 20.75 -11.98 1.94
CA GLN A 205 21.46 -13.03 1.21
C GLN A 205 21.74 -12.68 -0.26
N LYS A 206 21.10 -11.62 -0.78
CA LYS A 206 21.33 -11.13 -2.15
C LYS A 206 22.47 -10.10 -2.25
N VAL A 207 22.99 -9.64 -1.12
CA VAL A 207 24.14 -8.72 -1.02
C VAL A 207 25.41 -9.53 -0.84
#